data_9a3036f32c49aff3f139b31597b46c65
#
_entry.id   9a3036f32c49aff3f139b31597b46c65
#
_cell.length_a   1.000
_cell.length_b   1.000
_cell.length_c   1.000
_cell.angle_alpha   90.00
_cell.angle_beta   90.00
_cell.angle_gamma   90.00
#
_symmetry.space_group_name_H-M   'P 1'
#
loop_
_entity.id
_entity.type
_entity.pdbx_description
1 polymer ?
#
loop_
_entity_poly.entity_id
_entity_poly.type
_entity_poly.pdbx_seq_one_letter_code
_entity_poly.pdbx_strand_id
1 'polypeptide(L)'
;MSQSLQPSATIQQVQPFTVLRRDGVSIVLRHLPTGLPSVLHWGADVGPLSTEDLNAMVLASGRQTAPGTLDAAWQLSILPQEGDGWAGRPGLAVTREGRPVFPRWTVSEVTADEHEAFITGSDAGSGLEIHSSFVLTPGGVLTVAHRVVNQGTTPLDVHWVEATLPLPKTADYLTSFTGRWTREKAPFTTEMPRGAVSRETRRGRGGHDAPHLEIASIGKPRNRAGEMWSVHLGWSADCTYRTDRMTDTVTLLGAGELLRAGEIRLSPGESYSTPKAWFAWSDTGLDGLSARFHVALRSRDQHPRSPRPLVLNTWEAVYFDHDRLL
;
A
#
# COMPACT_ATOMS: atom_id res chain seq x y z
N MET A 1 43.15 0.37 -36.94
CA MET A 1 42.51 1.45 -36.18
C MET A 1 41.02 1.19 -36.17
N SER A 2 40.54 0.54 -35.15
CA SER A 2 39.08 0.25 -34.94
C SER A 2 38.65 1.04 -33.74
N GLN A 3 37.84 2.09 -33.93
CA GLN A 3 37.21 2.85 -32.86
C GLN A 3 35.96 2.06 -32.40
N SER A 4 36.02 1.56 -31.21
CA SER A 4 34.86 1.04 -30.50
C SER A 4 33.95 2.21 -30.09
N LEU A 5 32.80 2.33 -30.73
CA LEU A 5 31.70 3.18 -30.29
C LEU A 5 31.14 2.59 -29.00
N GLN A 6 31.36 3.25 -27.84
CA GLN A 6 30.63 3.00 -26.65
C GLN A 6 29.20 3.55 -26.81
N PRO A 7 28.15 2.81 -26.47
CA PRO A 7 26.80 3.36 -26.43
C PRO A 7 26.73 4.39 -25.30
N SER A 8 26.43 5.64 -25.62
CA SER A 8 26.09 6.67 -24.67
C SER A 8 24.77 6.26 -23.99
N ALA A 9 24.85 5.88 -22.73
CA ALA A 9 23.66 5.70 -21.91
C ALA A 9 22.94 7.06 -21.80
N THR A 10 21.84 7.20 -22.52
CA THR A 10 20.93 8.33 -22.36
C THR A 10 20.30 8.19 -20.97
N ILE A 11 20.76 8.98 -20.01
CA ILE A 11 20.10 9.12 -18.71
C ILE A 11 18.74 9.76 -18.99
N GLN A 12 17.68 8.96 -18.97
CA GLN A 12 16.33 9.44 -19.11
C GLN A 12 16.03 10.28 -17.87
N GLN A 13 15.85 11.59 -18.03
CA GLN A 13 15.63 12.51 -16.91
C GLN A 13 14.27 12.17 -16.30
N VAL A 14 14.26 11.66 -15.08
CA VAL A 14 13.04 11.34 -14.35
C VAL A 14 12.23 12.64 -14.13
N GLN A 15 10.98 12.64 -14.59
CA GLN A 15 10.09 13.78 -14.36
C GLN A 15 9.90 13.99 -12.87
N PRO A 16 9.80 15.24 -12.37
CA PRO A 16 9.74 15.52 -10.93
C PRO A 16 8.44 15.02 -10.26
N PHE A 17 7.40 14.74 -11.04
CA PHE A 17 6.11 14.28 -10.55
C PHE A 17 5.51 13.20 -11.44
N THR A 18 4.73 12.31 -10.82
CA THR A 18 3.80 11.40 -11.48
C THR A 18 2.41 11.64 -10.93
N VAL A 19 1.44 11.78 -11.80
CA VAL A 19 0.02 11.98 -11.44
C VAL A 19 -0.79 10.89 -12.14
N LEU A 20 -1.42 10.01 -11.35
CA LEU A 20 -2.37 9.03 -11.84
C LEU A 20 -3.78 9.47 -11.49
N ARG A 21 -4.73 9.32 -12.44
CA ARG A 21 -6.12 9.74 -12.28
C ARG A 21 -7.07 8.72 -12.87
N ARG A 22 -8.09 8.32 -12.11
CA ARG A 22 -9.15 7.43 -12.58
C ARG A 22 -10.39 7.49 -11.71
N ASP A 23 -11.57 7.57 -12.33
CA ASP A 23 -12.88 7.44 -11.67
C ASP A 23 -13.04 8.27 -10.39
N GLY A 24 -12.64 9.55 -10.47
CA GLY A 24 -12.78 10.51 -9.36
C GLY A 24 -11.72 10.31 -8.24
N VAL A 25 -10.65 9.59 -8.52
CA VAL A 25 -9.50 9.41 -7.62
C VAL A 25 -8.23 9.83 -8.32
N SER A 26 -7.30 10.44 -7.56
CA SER A 26 -5.93 10.66 -8.01
C SER A 26 -4.91 10.30 -6.95
N ILE A 27 -3.70 9.98 -7.41
CA ILE A 27 -2.48 9.90 -6.60
C ILE A 27 -1.42 10.78 -7.24
N VAL A 28 -0.72 11.56 -6.41
CA VAL A 28 0.39 12.43 -6.82
C VAL A 28 1.65 11.96 -6.13
N LEU A 29 2.61 11.52 -6.92
CA LEU A 29 3.95 11.13 -6.46
C LEU A 29 4.95 12.22 -6.81
N ARG A 30 5.82 12.58 -5.88
CA ARG A 30 6.97 13.46 -6.09
C ARG A 30 8.23 12.62 -6.14
N HIS A 31 8.98 12.72 -7.23
CA HIS A 31 10.29 12.13 -7.35
C HIS A 31 11.34 13.04 -6.74
N LEU A 32 12.15 12.48 -5.86
CA LEU A 32 13.19 13.19 -5.14
C LEU A 32 14.54 13.01 -5.85
N PRO A 33 15.48 13.96 -5.71
CA PRO A 33 16.84 13.77 -6.23
C PRO A 33 17.55 12.56 -5.62
N THR A 34 17.20 12.22 -4.37
CA THR A 34 17.69 11.06 -3.63
C THR A 34 16.53 10.43 -2.88
N GLY A 35 16.55 9.12 -2.70
CA GLY A 35 15.47 8.36 -2.07
C GLY A 35 14.38 7.91 -3.05
N LEU A 36 13.43 7.15 -2.54
CA LEU A 36 12.23 6.77 -3.28
C LEU A 36 11.21 7.92 -3.30
N PRO A 37 10.26 7.94 -4.26
CA PRO A 37 9.24 8.98 -4.35
C PRO A 37 8.44 9.13 -3.06
N SER A 38 7.95 10.33 -2.81
CA SER A 38 6.99 10.63 -1.74
C SER A 38 5.58 10.76 -2.31
N VAL A 39 4.57 10.39 -1.51
CA VAL A 39 3.15 10.57 -1.84
C VAL A 39 2.71 11.94 -1.34
N LEU A 40 2.39 12.87 -2.25
CA LEU A 40 1.87 14.19 -1.89
C LEU A 40 0.36 14.16 -1.66
N HIS A 41 -0.35 13.31 -2.41
CA HIS A 41 -1.80 13.18 -2.34
C HIS A 41 -2.24 11.79 -2.78
N TRP A 42 -3.28 11.25 -2.16
CA TRP A 42 -4.12 10.19 -2.68
C TRP A 42 -5.53 10.32 -2.06
N GLY A 43 -6.54 10.22 -2.91
CA GLY A 43 -7.94 10.44 -2.51
C GLY A 43 -8.76 11.04 -3.63
N ALA A 44 -9.56 12.07 -3.32
CA ALA A 44 -10.38 12.77 -4.30
C ALA A 44 -9.55 13.21 -5.52
N ASP A 45 -10.14 13.14 -6.70
CA ASP A 45 -9.49 13.65 -7.90
C ASP A 45 -9.23 15.15 -7.80
N VAL A 46 -7.97 15.53 -7.90
CA VAL A 46 -7.51 16.93 -7.84
C VAL A 46 -7.59 17.63 -9.20
N GLY A 47 -8.07 16.95 -10.24
CA GLY A 47 -8.15 17.53 -11.59
C GLY A 47 -6.79 17.59 -12.30
N PRO A 48 -6.73 18.25 -13.46
CA PRO A 48 -5.48 18.56 -14.14
C PRO A 48 -4.65 19.52 -13.29
N LEU A 49 -3.38 19.21 -13.07
CA LEU A 49 -2.45 20.00 -12.28
C LEU A 49 -1.38 20.61 -13.19
N SER A 50 -1.14 21.92 -13.02
CA SER A 50 0.02 22.60 -13.57
C SER A 50 1.28 22.31 -12.74
N THR A 51 2.44 22.64 -13.25
CA THR A 51 3.69 22.57 -12.49
C THR A 51 3.66 23.48 -11.26
N GLU A 52 2.97 24.63 -11.34
CA GLU A 52 2.79 25.55 -10.23
C GLU A 52 1.92 24.93 -9.13
N ASP A 53 0.81 24.27 -9.49
CA ASP A 53 -0.05 23.53 -8.53
C ASP A 53 0.74 22.44 -7.82
N LEU A 54 1.52 21.64 -8.56
CA LEU A 54 2.35 20.58 -8.00
C LEU A 54 3.41 21.13 -7.03
N ASN A 55 4.04 22.27 -7.37
CA ASN A 55 4.99 22.93 -6.47
C ASN A 55 4.28 23.50 -5.23
N ALA A 56 3.07 24.04 -5.37
CA ALA A 56 2.27 24.49 -4.22
C ALA A 56 1.91 23.32 -3.30
N MET A 57 1.57 22.14 -3.84
CA MET A 57 1.36 20.94 -3.04
C MET A 57 2.62 20.53 -2.27
N VAL A 58 3.80 20.62 -2.88
CA VAL A 58 5.08 20.37 -2.19
C VAL A 58 5.26 21.31 -1.01
N LEU A 59 5.01 22.61 -1.19
CA LEU A 59 5.11 23.60 -0.11
C LEU A 59 4.10 23.33 1.00
N ALA A 60 2.85 23.02 0.64
CA ALA A 60 1.78 22.73 1.61
C ALA A 60 2.02 21.45 2.41
N SER A 61 2.65 20.44 1.81
CA SER A 61 3.02 19.18 2.46
C SER A 61 4.32 19.28 3.26
N GLY A 62 5.09 20.35 3.05
CA GLY A 62 6.38 20.59 3.68
C GLY A 62 6.26 20.62 5.21
N ARG A 63 7.21 19.98 5.87
CA ARG A 63 7.32 20.01 7.33
C ARG A 63 8.21 21.13 7.77
N GLN A 64 7.84 21.72 8.89
CA GLN A 64 8.71 22.68 9.55
C GLN A 64 9.84 21.92 10.26
N THR A 65 11.07 22.35 10.07
CA THR A 65 12.21 21.91 10.87
C THR A 65 12.17 22.66 12.19
N ALA A 66 12.00 21.93 13.29
CA ALA A 66 12.04 22.54 14.62
C ALA A 66 13.51 22.73 15.07
N PRO A 67 13.81 23.76 15.88
CA PRO A 67 15.14 23.93 16.48
C PRO A 67 15.58 22.66 17.22
N GLY A 68 16.81 22.22 16.99
CA GLY A 68 17.37 21.01 17.62
C GLY A 68 16.96 19.69 16.96
N THR A 69 16.32 19.74 15.79
CA THR A 69 16.02 18.57 14.95
C THR A 69 16.94 18.55 13.72
N LEU A 70 16.62 17.69 12.74
CA LEU A 70 17.37 17.62 11.47
C LEU A 70 17.28 18.95 10.72
N ASP A 71 18.37 19.37 10.08
CA ASP A 71 18.44 20.62 9.29
C ASP A 71 17.55 20.59 8.05
N ALA A 72 17.18 19.40 7.57
CA ALA A 72 16.24 19.21 6.46
C ALA A 72 15.00 18.45 6.94
N ALA A 73 13.83 18.86 6.48
CA ALA A 73 12.61 18.09 6.70
C ALA A 73 12.71 16.74 6.00
N TRP A 74 12.56 15.66 6.77
CA TRP A 74 12.48 14.34 6.17
C TRP A 74 11.17 14.21 5.36
N GLN A 75 11.21 13.41 4.30
CA GLN A 75 10.04 13.17 3.46
C GLN A 75 9.62 11.71 3.56
N LEU A 76 8.31 11.50 3.65
CA LEU A 76 7.74 10.17 3.70
C LEU A 76 7.79 9.55 2.30
N SER A 77 8.68 8.59 2.10
CA SER A 77 8.73 7.84 0.85
C SER A 77 7.62 6.79 0.75
N ILE A 78 7.40 6.27 -0.47
CA ILE A 78 6.48 5.15 -0.74
C ILE A 78 6.86 3.87 0.00
N LEU A 79 8.08 3.79 0.51
CA LEU A 79 8.60 2.71 1.33
C LEU A 79 9.43 3.33 2.46
N PRO A 80 8.77 3.80 3.55
CA PRO A 80 9.44 4.56 4.61
C PRO A 80 10.61 3.82 5.23
N GLN A 81 11.73 4.50 5.43
CA GLN A 81 12.97 3.92 5.96
C GLN A 81 13.47 4.70 7.18
N GLU A 82 14.10 3.98 8.11
CA GLU A 82 14.79 4.60 9.26
C GLU A 82 15.90 5.57 8.79
N GLY A 83 16.61 5.20 7.71
CA GLY A 83 17.64 6.02 7.11
C GLY A 83 17.16 7.36 6.54
N ASP A 84 15.85 7.48 6.24
CA ASP A 84 15.19 8.71 5.80
C ASP A 84 14.64 9.53 6.99
N GLY A 85 14.85 9.07 8.22
CA GLY A 85 14.33 9.72 9.44
C GLY A 85 12.92 9.28 9.85
N TRP A 86 12.40 8.19 9.28
CA TRP A 86 11.12 7.64 9.71
C TRP A 86 11.25 6.98 11.10
N ALA A 87 10.46 7.42 12.07
CA ALA A 87 10.49 6.93 13.44
C ALA A 87 9.44 5.83 13.73
N GLY A 88 8.59 5.47 12.77
CA GLY A 88 7.67 4.35 12.85
C GLY A 88 8.30 3.05 12.33
N ARG A 89 7.49 2.00 12.18
CA ARG A 89 7.95 0.76 11.56
C ARG A 89 8.36 1.03 10.10
N PRO A 90 9.57 0.65 9.66
CA PRO A 90 9.98 0.84 8.27
C PRO A 90 9.09 0.04 7.31
N GLY A 91 8.97 0.48 6.06
CA GLY A 91 8.25 -0.24 5.02
C GLY A 91 8.96 -1.50 4.52
N LEU A 92 10.28 -1.53 4.66
CA LEU A 92 11.15 -2.67 4.35
C LEU A 92 12.07 -2.94 5.53
N ALA A 93 12.18 -4.21 5.96
CA ALA A 93 13.24 -4.65 6.84
C ALA A 93 13.89 -5.91 6.30
N VAL A 94 15.19 -5.84 6.15
CA VAL A 94 16.04 -6.91 5.63
C VAL A 94 17.32 -7.02 6.45
N THR A 95 17.87 -8.23 6.51
CA THR A 95 19.19 -8.47 7.11
C THR A 95 20.10 -9.24 6.16
N ARG A 96 21.38 -8.99 6.29
CA ARG A 96 22.42 -9.73 5.59
C ARG A 96 23.41 -10.24 6.63
N GLU A 97 23.62 -11.55 6.66
CA GLU A 97 24.48 -12.21 7.68
C GLU A 97 24.11 -11.82 9.13
N GLY A 98 22.78 -11.70 9.40
CA GLY A 98 22.25 -11.34 10.71
C GLY A 98 22.38 -9.85 11.08
N ARG A 99 22.88 -9.00 10.18
CA ARG A 99 22.99 -7.55 10.38
C ARG A 99 21.91 -6.80 9.61
N PRO A 100 21.26 -5.79 10.20
CA PRO A 100 20.28 -4.97 9.49
C PRO A 100 20.93 -4.23 8.32
N VAL A 101 20.18 -4.10 7.23
CA VAL A 101 20.59 -3.35 6.04
C VAL A 101 19.68 -2.14 5.89
N PHE A 102 20.28 -0.97 5.76
CA PHE A 102 19.61 0.32 5.61
C PHE A 102 19.89 0.88 4.20
N PRO A 103 19.04 0.61 3.21
CA PRO A 103 19.30 1.02 1.85
C PRO A 103 19.20 2.54 1.68
N ARG A 104 20.08 3.09 0.84
CA ARG A 104 20.05 4.48 0.37
C ARG A 104 19.64 4.48 -1.09
N TRP A 105 18.34 4.57 -1.30
CA TRP A 105 17.75 4.43 -2.61
C TRP A 105 18.12 5.57 -3.57
N THR A 106 18.33 5.22 -4.82
CA THR A 106 18.36 6.13 -5.95
C THR A 106 17.38 5.59 -6.99
N VAL A 107 16.44 6.41 -7.45
CA VAL A 107 15.50 6.03 -8.51
C VAL A 107 16.28 5.98 -9.82
N SER A 108 16.27 4.81 -10.46
CA SER A 108 16.94 4.58 -11.74
C SER A 108 15.99 4.68 -12.93
N GLU A 109 14.69 4.38 -12.72
CA GLU A 109 13.69 4.38 -13.77
C GLU A 109 12.31 4.70 -13.23
N VAL A 110 11.54 5.47 -14.02
CA VAL A 110 10.10 5.69 -13.81
C VAL A 110 9.41 5.57 -15.15
N THR A 111 8.46 4.63 -15.23
CA THR A 111 7.55 4.49 -16.38
C THR A 111 6.14 4.75 -15.86
N ALA A 112 5.40 5.67 -16.46
CA ALA A 112 4.05 6.00 -16.03
C ALA A 112 3.18 6.43 -17.21
N ASP A 113 1.88 6.11 -17.05
CA ASP A 113 0.79 6.67 -17.87
C ASP A 113 -0.28 7.31 -16.98
N GLU A 114 -1.49 7.50 -17.48
CA GLU A 114 -2.60 8.12 -16.74
C GLU A 114 -3.09 7.26 -15.55
N HIS A 115 -2.90 5.94 -15.61
CA HIS A 115 -3.49 4.99 -14.68
C HIS A 115 -2.47 4.15 -13.90
N GLU A 116 -1.25 4.06 -14.38
CA GLU A 116 -0.24 3.22 -13.71
C GLU A 116 1.15 3.87 -13.69
N ALA A 117 1.93 3.51 -12.70
CA ALA A 117 3.33 3.90 -12.56
C ALA A 117 4.16 2.72 -12.05
N PHE A 118 5.32 2.55 -12.65
CA PHE A 118 6.34 1.58 -12.25
C PHE A 118 7.64 2.33 -11.95
N ILE A 119 8.20 2.07 -10.79
CA ILE A 119 9.34 2.79 -10.27
C ILE A 119 10.40 1.78 -9.88
N THR A 120 11.60 1.94 -10.41
CA THR A 120 12.76 1.14 -10.02
C THR A 120 13.72 1.99 -9.21
N GLY A 121 14.06 1.54 -8.01
CA GLY A 121 15.08 2.12 -7.16
C GLY A 121 16.18 1.11 -6.84
N SER A 122 17.40 1.58 -6.70
CA SER A 122 18.55 0.74 -6.39
C SER A 122 19.46 1.38 -5.34
N ASP A 123 20.17 0.54 -4.61
CA ASP A 123 21.29 0.93 -3.76
C ASP A 123 22.44 -0.06 -3.96
N ALA A 124 23.44 0.38 -4.71
CA ALA A 124 24.62 -0.44 -5.00
C ALA A 124 25.42 -0.76 -3.72
N GLY A 125 25.40 0.11 -2.71
CA GLY A 125 26.12 -0.08 -1.46
C GLY A 125 25.57 -1.24 -0.64
N SER A 126 24.25 -1.40 -0.60
CA SER A 126 23.58 -2.51 0.08
C SER A 126 23.36 -3.72 -0.85
N GLY A 127 23.53 -3.57 -2.15
CA GLY A 127 23.23 -4.60 -3.14
C GLY A 127 21.73 -4.91 -3.21
N LEU A 128 20.87 -3.88 -3.14
CA LEU A 128 19.42 -4.01 -3.21
C LEU A 128 18.84 -3.26 -4.40
N GLU A 129 17.79 -3.85 -4.97
CA GLU A 129 16.94 -3.20 -5.94
C GLU A 129 15.49 -3.37 -5.53
N ILE A 130 14.66 -2.35 -5.75
CA ILE A 130 13.23 -2.34 -5.47
C ILE A 130 12.45 -1.92 -6.70
N HIS A 131 11.42 -2.69 -7.04
CA HIS A 131 10.44 -2.32 -8.04
C HIS A 131 9.11 -2.07 -7.36
N SER A 132 8.52 -0.91 -7.57
CA SER A 132 7.25 -0.51 -6.98
C SER A 132 6.23 -0.25 -8.08
N SER A 133 5.05 -0.85 -7.97
CA SER A 133 3.95 -0.65 -8.91
C SER A 133 2.79 0.05 -8.22
N PHE A 134 2.23 1.06 -8.90
CA PHE A 134 1.02 1.80 -8.52
C PHE A 134 0.06 1.74 -9.69
N VAL A 135 -1.12 1.15 -9.49
CA VAL A 135 -2.11 0.99 -10.57
C VAL A 135 -3.48 1.39 -10.06
N LEU A 136 -4.06 2.45 -10.65
CA LEU A 136 -5.44 2.83 -10.45
C LEU A 136 -6.34 1.95 -11.32
N THR A 137 -7.01 0.99 -10.71
CA THR A 137 -7.96 0.10 -11.36
C THR A 137 -9.30 0.81 -11.62
N PRO A 138 -10.18 0.27 -12.47
CA PRO A 138 -11.55 0.77 -12.58
C PRO A 138 -12.23 0.89 -11.21
N GLY A 139 -13.00 1.97 -11.01
CA GLY A 139 -13.56 2.34 -9.71
C GLY A 139 -12.64 3.21 -8.85
N GLY A 140 -11.45 3.57 -9.35
CA GLY A 140 -10.49 4.41 -8.61
C GLY A 140 -9.89 3.70 -7.40
N VAL A 141 -9.76 2.38 -7.43
CA VAL A 141 -9.04 1.62 -6.40
C VAL A 141 -7.58 1.50 -6.80
N LEU A 142 -6.69 1.98 -5.95
CA LEU A 142 -5.26 1.93 -6.18
C LEU A 142 -4.69 0.61 -5.67
N THR A 143 -3.98 -0.13 -6.52
CA THR A 143 -3.17 -1.27 -6.09
C THR A 143 -1.71 -0.88 -5.99
N VAL A 144 -1.07 -1.29 -4.90
CA VAL A 144 0.35 -1.09 -4.66
C VAL A 144 1.01 -2.43 -4.37
N ALA A 145 2.15 -2.66 -5.01
CA ALA A 145 2.99 -3.83 -4.73
C ALA A 145 4.47 -3.47 -4.88
N HIS A 146 5.31 -4.21 -4.18
CA HIS A 146 6.76 -4.06 -4.22
C HIS A 146 7.42 -5.40 -4.55
N ARG A 147 8.55 -5.36 -5.25
CA ARG A 147 9.43 -6.50 -5.48
C ARG A 147 10.84 -6.12 -5.07
N VAL A 148 11.38 -6.82 -4.08
CA VAL A 148 12.76 -6.67 -3.61
C VAL A 148 13.63 -7.68 -4.33
N VAL A 149 14.78 -7.25 -4.84
CA VAL A 149 15.77 -8.08 -5.54
C VAL A 149 17.09 -8.01 -4.77
N ASN A 150 17.70 -9.15 -4.52
CA ASN A 150 19.03 -9.24 -3.97
C ASN A 150 20.07 -9.12 -5.10
N GLN A 151 20.61 -7.92 -5.29
CA GLN A 151 21.72 -7.65 -6.25
C GLN A 151 23.12 -7.82 -5.60
N GLY A 152 23.15 -8.18 -4.31
CA GLY A 152 24.40 -8.42 -3.59
C GLY A 152 24.99 -9.79 -3.88
N THR A 153 26.12 -10.08 -3.26
CA THR A 153 26.89 -11.33 -3.46
C THR A 153 26.62 -12.39 -2.39
N THR A 154 25.90 -12.04 -1.32
CA THR A 154 25.55 -12.96 -0.21
C THR A 154 24.05 -12.99 -0.01
N PRO A 155 23.50 -14.05 0.62
CA PRO A 155 22.06 -14.15 0.87
C PRO A 155 21.50 -12.97 1.68
N LEU A 156 20.24 -12.63 1.40
CA LEU A 156 19.48 -11.58 2.06
C LEU A 156 18.24 -12.20 2.71
N ASP A 157 18.04 -11.97 4.00
CA ASP A 157 16.82 -12.36 4.70
C ASP A 157 15.84 -11.18 4.70
N VAL A 158 14.62 -11.43 4.20
CA VAL A 158 13.54 -10.43 4.16
C VAL A 158 12.60 -10.69 5.33
N HIS A 159 12.41 -9.70 6.20
CA HIS A 159 11.56 -9.79 7.39
C HIS A 159 10.16 -9.25 7.14
N TRP A 160 10.05 -8.14 6.39
CA TRP A 160 8.78 -7.63 5.86
C TRP A 160 9.03 -6.63 4.73
N VAL A 161 8.03 -6.55 3.86
CA VAL A 161 7.85 -5.48 2.86
C VAL A 161 6.38 -5.13 2.84
N GLU A 162 6.02 -3.89 3.12
CA GLU A 162 4.64 -3.47 3.26
C GLU A 162 4.31 -2.28 2.37
N ALA A 163 3.16 -2.33 1.72
CA ALA A 163 2.61 -1.20 1.02
C ALA A 163 1.94 -0.25 2.02
N THR A 164 2.33 1.02 2.00
CA THR A 164 1.82 2.06 2.90
C THR A 164 1.50 3.33 2.15
N LEU A 165 0.43 4.02 2.57
CA LEU A 165 0.07 5.34 2.08
C LEU A 165 -0.20 6.31 3.24
N PRO A 166 0.13 7.60 3.09
CA PRO A 166 -0.15 8.59 4.12
C PRO A 166 -1.66 8.86 4.21
N LEU A 167 -2.13 9.12 5.41
CA LEU A 167 -3.47 9.62 5.68
C LEU A 167 -3.44 11.12 5.97
N PRO A 168 -4.51 11.87 5.66
CA PRO A 168 -4.61 13.26 6.07
C PRO A 168 -4.67 13.38 7.60
N LYS A 169 -4.21 14.49 8.13
CA LYS A 169 -4.20 14.78 9.59
C LYS A 169 -5.61 14.76 10.21
N THR A 170 -6.61 14.97 9.38
CA THR A 170 -8.03 15.00 9.76
C THR A 170 -8.64 13.62 9.94
N ALA A 171 -7.99 12.56 9.46
CA ALA A 171 -8.44 11.19 9.72
C ALA A 171 -8.24 10.87 11.21
N ASP A 172 -9.33 10.76 11.94
CA ASP A 172 -9.35 10.69 13.40
C ASP A 172 -9.98 9.40 13.97
N TYR A 173 -10.55 8.55 13.12
CA TYR A 173 -11.09 7.23 13.49
C TYR A 173 -10.47 6.10 12.66
N LEU A 174 -10.35 4.94 13.31
CA LEU A 174 -9.92 3.69 12.70
C LEU A 174 -10.98 2.62 12.93
N THR A 175 -11.43 1.98 11.87
CA THR A 175 -12.35 0.86 11.90
C THR A 175 -11.68 -0.39 11.37
N SER A 176 -11.73 -1.44 12.15
CA SER A 176 -11.27 -2.78 11.83
C SER A 176 -12.39 -3.78 12.05
N PHE A 177 -12.13 -5.05 11.75
CA PHE A 177 -13.12 -6.11 11.90
C PHE A 177 -12.56 -7.21 12.79
N THR A 178 -13.44 -7.77 13.59
CA THR A 178 -13.14 -8.90 14.47
C THR A 178 -14.31 -9.87 14.46
N GLY A 179 -14.19 -10.98 15.15
CA GLY A 179 -15.32 -11.86 15.27
C GLY A 179 -14.92 -13.31 15.55
N ARG A 180 -15.94 -14.15 15.54
CA ARG A 180 -15.85 -15.59 15.70
C ARG A 180 -16.98 -16.24 14.91
N TRP A 181 -16.99 -17.54 14.82
CA TRP A 181 -18.12 -18.27 14.25
C TRP A 181 -19.45 -17.81 14.87
N THR A 182 -20.46 -17.60 14.06
CA THR A 182 -21.77 -17.00 14.33
C THR A 182 -21.77 -15.52 14.71
N ARG A 183 -20.60 -14.86 14.71
CA ARG A 183 -20.43 -13.40 14.90
C ARG A 183 -19.24 -12.92 14.08
N GLU A 184 -19.29 -13.20 12.79
CA GLU A 184 -18.22 -12.94 11.84
C GLU A 184 -18.15 -11.45 11.46
N LYS A 185 -16.93 -10.97 11.24
CA LYS A 185 -16.69 -9.65 10.65
C LYS A 185 -17.38 -8.48 11.38
N ALA A 186 -17.51 -8.56 12.71
CA ALA A 186 -18.05 -7.48 13.50
C ALA A 186 -17.18 -6.23 13.42
N PRO A 187 -17.69 -5.07 12.98
CA PRO A 187 -16.93 -3.83 12.92
C PRO A 187 -16.56 -3.36 14.33
N PHE A 188 -15.35 -2.84 14.44
CA PHE A 188 -14.80 -2.29 15.67
C PHE A 188 -14.16 -0.95 15.34
N THR A 189 -14.67 0.14 15.90
CA THR A 189 -14.24 1.51 15.62
C THR A 189 -13.68 2.16 16.87
N THR A 190 -12.49 2.73 16.75
CA THR A 190 -11.83 3.53 17.80
C THR A 190 -11.43 4.88 17.25
N GLU A 191 -11.19 5.84 18.14
CA GLU A 191 -10.40 7.01 17.77
C GLU A 191 -9.02 6.56 17.31
N MET A 192 -8.44 7.29 16.36
CA MET A 192 -7.13 6.97 15.78
C MET A 192 -6.06 7.01 16.89
N PRO A 193 -5.52 5.86 17.29
CA PRO A 193 -4.54 5.83 18.37
C PRO A 193 -3.24 6.50 17.96
N ARG A 194 -2.48 7.00 18.93
CA ARG A 194 -1.13 7.50 18.73
C ARG A 194 -0.14 6.34 18.81
N GLY A 195 0.93 6.44 18.04
CA GLY A 195 1.93 5.39 17.90
C GLY A 195 1.56 4.37 16.83
N ALA A 196 2.17 3.20 16.89
CA ALA A 196 1.97 2.12 15.94
C ALA A 196 0.89 1.16 16.43
N VAL A 197 -0.08 0.87 15.57
CA VAL A 197 -1.08 -0.18 15.77
C VAL A 197 -0.95 -1.21 14.66
N SER A 198 -0.81 -2.46 15.04
CA SER A 198 -0.70 -3.60 14.13
C SER A 198 -1.76 -4.62 14.47
N ARG A 199 -2.43 -5.16 13.46
CA ARG A 199 -3.36 -6.27 13.56
C ARG A 199 -2.90 -7.38 12.62
N GLU A 200 -2.68 -8.55 13.19
CA GLU A 200 -2.08 -9.67 12.49
C GLU A 200 -3.01 -10.87 12.46
N THR A 201 -2.94 -11.64 11.39
CA THR A 201 -3.50 -12.99 11.31
C THR A 201 -2.38 -13.98 11.12
N ARG A 202 -2.41 -15.07 11.91
CA ARG A 202 -1.34 -16.09 11.99
C ARG A 202 -1.88 -17.52 11.87
N ARG A 203 -3.01 -17.68 11.16
CA ARG A 203 -3.71 -18.97 11.00
C ARG A 203 -3.59 -19.54 9.59
N GLY A 204 -2.67 -19.02 8.78
CA GLY A 204 -2.47 -19.39 7.38
C GLY A 204 -3.53 -18.80 6.43
N ARG A 205 -4.76 -18.57 6.89
CA ARG A 205 -5.83 -17.91 6.14
C ARG A 205 -6.65 -17.05 7.09
N GLY A 206 -7.00 -15.83 6.67
CA GLY A 206 -7.87 -14.95 7.41
C GLY A 206 -9.20 -15.64 7.74
N GLY A 207 -9.51 -15.77 9.02
CA GLY A 207 -10.73 -16.36 9.54
C GLY A 207 -11.78 -15.31 9.93
N HIS A 208 -12.71 -15.73 10.78
CA HIS A 208 -13.77 -14.86 11.30
C HIS A 208 -13.25 -13.76 12.21
N ASP A 209 -12.12 -14.01 12.85
CA ASP A 209 -11.44 -13.15 13.83
C ASP A 209 -10.39 -12.22 13.24
N ALA A 210 -10.07 -12.39 11.96
CA ALA A 210 -9.00 -11.64 11.31
C ALA A 210 -9.51 -10.42 10.55
N PRO A 211 -8.79 -9.31 10.57
CA PRO A 211 -9.09 -8.18 9.71
C PRO A 211 -8.93 -8.59 8.25
N HIS A 212 -9.83 -8.11 7.41
CA HIS A 212 -9.74 -8.23 5.96
C HIS A 212 -9.70 -6.85 5.32
N LEU A 213 -9.91 -5.82 6.12
CA LEU A 213 -10.00 -4.43 5.72
C LEU A 213 -9.72 -3.55 6.94
N GLU A 214 -8.91 -2.51 6.78
CA GLU A 214 -8.76 -1.41 7.72
C GLU A 214 -9.29 -0.14 7.06
N ILE A 215 -10.07 0.66 7.81
CA ILE A 215 -10.69 1.89 7.33
C ILE A 215 -10.33 3.03 8.25
N ALA A 216 -9.70 4.07 7.72
CA ALA A 216 -9.54 5.35 8.39
C ALA A 216 -10.65 6.30 7.93
N SER A 217 -11.16 7.16 8.81
CA SER A 217 -12.23 8.10 8.46
C SER A 217 -12.12 9.43 9.20
N ILE A 218 -12.75 10.46 8.64
CA ILE A 218 -13.02 11.72 9.33
C ILE A 218 -14.34 11.57 10.08
N GLY A 219 -14.27 11.61 11.40
CA GLY A 219 -15.40 11.28 12.26
C GLY A 219 -15.77 9.80 12.23
N LYS A 220 -16.77 9.41 13.01
CA LYS A 220 -17.25 8.01 13.03
C LYS A 220 -17.81 7.61 11.67
N PRO A 221 -17.45 6.40 11.16
CA PRO A 221 -17.90 5.96 9.85
C PRO A 221 -19.42 5.90 9.75
N ARG A 222 -19.94 6.30 8.59
CA ARG A 222 -21.35 6.23 8.23
C ARG A 222 -21.49 5.53 6.89
N ASN A 223 -22.69 4.96 6.65
CA ASN A 223 -22.91 4.20 5.41
C ASN A 223 -22.86 5.08 4.16
N ARG A 224 -23.49 6.26 4.18
CA ARG A 224 -23.72 7.10 2.99
C ARG A 224 -23.13 8.51 3.07
N ALA A 225 -22.25 8.75 4.03
CA ALA A 225 -21.62 10.06 4.21
C ALA A 225 -20.29 9.93 4.95
N GLY A 226 -19.41 10.90 4.72
CA GLY A 226 -18.11 11.01 5.35
C GLY A 226 -16.98 10.52 4.49
N GLU A 227 -15.85 11.14 4.68
CA GLU A 227 -14.63 10.83 3.94
C GLU A 227 -13.83 9.72 4.62
N MET A 228 -13.39 8.76 3.85
CA MET A 228 -12.70 7.58 4.36
C MET A 228 -11.69 7.01 3.37
N TRP A 229 -10.70 6.35 3.94
CA TRP A 229 -9.58 5.66 3.27
C TRP A 229 -9.53 4.24 3.78
N SER A 230 -9.27 3.30 2.92
CA SER A 230 -9.19 1.90 3.34
C SER A 230 -8.04 1.17 2.65
N VAL A 231 -7.58 0.10 3.31
CA VAL A 231 -6.65 -0.85 2.72
C VAL A 231 -7.17 -2.27 2.90
N HIS A 232 -7.07 -3.06 1.83
CA HIS A 232 -7.31 -4.50 1.79
C HIS A 232 -6.07 -5.19 1.19
N LEU A 233 -5.59 -6.27 1.80
CA LEU A 233 -4.52 -7.07 1.23
C LEU A 233 -5.08 -8.19 0.37
N GLY A 234 -4.69 -8.25 -0.89
CA GLY A 234 -5.09 -9.30 -1.84
C GLY A 234 -4.32 -10.60 -1.61
N TRP A 235 -4.38 -11.13 -0.40
CA TRP A 235 -3.64 -12.30 0.04
C TRP A 235 -4.48 -13.22 0.93
N SER A 236 -4.38 -14.53 0.74
CA SER A 236 -5.15 -15.52 1.50
C SER A 236 -4.27 -16.31 2.46
N ALA A 237 -3.28 -15.67 3.07
CA ALA A 237 -2.38 -16.26 4.06
C ALA A 237 -2.20 -15.32 5.27
N ASP A 238 -1.17 -15.55 6.08
CA ASP A 238 -0.83 -14.69 7.20
C ASP A 238 -0.57 -13.26 6.72
N CYS A 239 -1.23 -12.29 7.32
CA CYS A 239 -1.12 -10.89 6.92
C CYS A 239 -1.07 -9.95 8.11
N THR A 240 -0.59 -8.75 7.86
CA THR A 240 -0.57 -7.64 8.82
C THR A 240 -1.23 -6.43 8.20
N TYR A 241 -2.03 -5.74 9.01
CA TYR A 241 -2.55 -4.39 8.74
C TYR A 241 -1.97 -3.47 9.79
N ARG A 242 -1.59 -2.28 9.40
CA ARG A 242 -1.03 -1.32 10.34
C ARG A 242 -1.49 0.11 10.09
N THR A 243 -1.51 0.86 11.19
CA THR A 243 -1.69 2.31 11.19
C THR A 243 -0.64 2.89 12.12
N ASP A 244 0.25 3.73 11.59
CA ASP A 244 1.29 4.40 12.35
C ASP A 244 0.96 5.89 12.43
N ARG A 245 0.57 6.39 13.62
CA ARG A 245 0.36 7.82 13.86
C ARG A 245 1.49 8.37 14.69
N MET A 246 2.50 8.92 14.02
CA MET A 246 3.69 9.45 14.66
C MET A 246 3.44 10.84 15.28
N THR A 247 4.27 11.22 16.24
CA THR A 247 4.12 12.45 17.03
C THR A 247 4.26 13.72 16.18
N ASP A 248 5.02 13.66 15.11
CA ASP A 248 5.22 14.73 14.15
C ASP A 248 4.13 14.83 13.08
N THR A 249 2.99 14.19 13.35
CA THR A 249 1.73 14.33 12.61
C THR A 249 1.61 13.61 11.27
N VAL A 250 2.47 12.63 10.97
CA VAL A 250 2.22 11.72 9.87
C VAL A 250 1.49 10.51 10.36
N THR A 251 0.45 10.16 9.64
CA THR A 251 -0.26 8.89 9.82
C THR A 251 -0.12 8.09 8.55
N LEU A 252 0.24 6.80 8.69
CA LEU A 252 0.28 5.83 7.61
C LEU A 252 -0.81 4.80 7.79
N LEU A 253 -1.39 4.38 6.69
CA LEU A 253 -2.22 3.18 6.59
C LEU A 253 -1.51 2.18 5.67
N GLY A 254 -1.38 0.92 6.09
CA GLY A 254 -0.65 -0.06 5.32
C GLY A 254 -1.08 -1.50 5.56
N ALA A 255 -0.64 -2.37 4.67
CA ALA A 255 -0.81 -3.80 4.77
C ALA A 255 0.32 -4.56 4.07
N GLY A 256 0.58 -5.77 4.52
CA GLY A 256 1.57 -6.66 3.93
C GLY A 256 1.39 -8.11 4.35
N GLU A 257 2.10 -9.00 3.70
CA GLU A 257 2.24 -10.38 4.13
C GLU A 257 3.00 -10.43 5.46
N LEU A 258 2.53 -11.24 6.39
CA LEU A 258 3.19 -11.47 7.65
C LEU A 258 4.24 -12.58 7.48
N LEU A 259 5.45 -12.20 7.14
CA LEU A 259 6.57 -13.12 7.01
C LEU A 259 7.08 -13.57 8.38
N ARG A 260 7.50 -14.82 8.45
CA ARG A 260 8.17 -15.38 9.63
C ARG A 260 9.67 -15.24 9.49
N ALA A 261 10.38 -15.22 10.60
CA ALA A 261 11.84 -15.15 10.59
C ALA A 261 12.43 -16.30 9.78
N GLY A 262 13.24 -15.98 8.77
CA GLY A 262 13.91 -16.96 7.90
C GLY A 262 13.02 -17.57 6.81
N GLU A 263 11.76 -17.15 6.66
CA GLU A 263 10.84 -17.65 5.64
C GLU A 263 11.27 -17.23 4.23
N ILE A 264 11.68 -15.99 4.06
CA ILE A 264 12.18 -15.47 2.79
C ILE A 264 13.67 -15.17 2.90
N ARG A 265 14.46 -16.02 2.27
CA ARG A 265 15.91 -15.89 2.14
C ARG A 265 16.28 -15.90 0.67
N LEU A 266 16.72 -14.76 0.17
CA LEU A 266 17.03 -14.53 -1.24
C LEU A 266 18.53 -14.76 -1.49
N SER A 267 18.86 -15.72 -2.35
CA SER A 267 20.20 -15.86 -2.91
C SER A 267 20.52 -14.67 -3.85
N PRO A 268 21.79 -14.44 -4.21
CA PRO A 268 22.14 -13.46 -5.23
C PRO A 268 21.31 -13.62 -6.52
N GLY A 269 20.67 -12.55 -6.98
CA GLY A 269 19.79 -12.51 -8.15
C GLY A 269 18.34 -12.94 -7.88
N GLU A 270 18.01 -13.51 -6.72
CA GLU A 270 16.64 -13.86 -6.37
C GLU A 270 15.84 -12.64 -5.90
N SER A 271 14.50 -12.78 -5.94
CA SER A 271 13.59 -11.71 -5.56
C SER A 271 12.37 -12.22 -4.83
N TYR A 272 11.79 -11.35 -4.00
CA TYR A 272 10.51 -11.53 -3.35
C TYR A 272 9.53 -10.44 -3.82
N SER A 273 8.30 -10.83 -4.18
CA SER A 273 7.22 -9.92 -4.57
C SER A 273 6.11 -9.96 -3.54
N THR A 274 5.70 -8.78 -3.05
CA THR A 274 4.59 -8.69 -2.12
C THR A 274 3.25 -9.02 -2.79
N PRO A 275 2.25 -9.47 -2.03
CA PRO A 275 0.87 -9.37 -2.47
C PRO A 275 0.48 -7.93 -2.78
N LYS A 276 -0.53 -7.74 -3.65
CA LYS A 276 -1.08 -6.41 -3.92
C LYS A 276 -1.89 -5.92 -2.74
N ALA A 277 -1.56 -4.75 -2.22
CA ALA A 277 -2.43 -4.01 -1.32
C ALA A 277 -3.38 -3.12 -2.14
N TRP A 278 -4.66 -3.13 -1.79
CA TRP A 278 -5.74 -2.44 -2.48
C TRP A 278 -6.22 -1.28 -1.61
N PHE A 279 -5.98 -0.07 -2.05
CA PHE A 279 -6.35 1.15 -1.35
C PHE A 279 -7.56 1.79 -2.03
N ALA A 280 -8.56 2.16 -1.23
CA ALA A 280 -9.74 2.86 -1.75
C ALA A 280 -10.04 4.09 -0.90
N TRP A 281 -10.53 5.12 -1.55
CA TRP A 281 -11.02 6.36 -0.96
C TRP A 281 -12.50 6.57 -1.32
N SER A 282 -13.27 7.21 -0.44
CA SER A 282 -14.64 7.63 -0.70
C SER A 282 -15.02 8.81 0.18
N ASP A 283 -15.81 9.74 -0.35
CA ASP A 283 -16.48 10.83 0.36
C ASP A 283 -17.95 10.51 0.69
N THR A 284 -18.44 9.38 0.21
CA THR A 284 -19.83 8.93 0.35
C THR A 284 -19.95 7.72 1.29
N GLY A 285 -19.06 7.62 2.26
CA GLY A 285 -19.11 6.64 3.33
C GLY A 285 -18.77 5.21 2.91
N LEU A 286 -19.21 4.25 3.73
CA LEU A 286 -18.92 2.82 3.54
C LEU A 286 -19.53 2.26 2.25
N ASP A 287 -20.71 2.74 1.86
CA ASP A 287 -21.36 2.32 0.60
C ASP A 287 -20.51 2.74 -0.61
N GLY A 288 -19.91 3.94 -0.54
CA GLY A 288 -19.00 4.43 -1.56
C GLY A 288 -17.72 3.61 -1.66
N LEU A 289 -17.08 3.28 -0.54
CA LEU A 289 -15.92 2.38 -0.53
C LEU A 289 -16.27 1.02 -1.14
N SER A 290 -17.39 0.42 -0.71
CA SER A 290 -17.86 -0.86 -1.23
C SER A 290 -18.11 -0.81 -2.73
N ALA A 291 -18.77 0.26 -3.21
CA ALA A 291 -19.05 0.45 -4.63
C ALA A 291 -17.75 0.48 -5.47
N ARG A 292 -16.71 1.16 -5.01
CA ARG A 292 -15.40 1.21 -5.68
C ARG A 292 -14.77 -0.18 -5.80
N PHE A 293 -14.71 -0.92 -4.70
CA PHE A 293 -14.21 -2.31 -4.73
C PHE A 293 -15.06 -3.20 -5.65
N HIS A 294 -16.37 -3.06 -5.66
CA HIS A 294 -17.24 -3.83 -6.54
C HIS A 294 -16.99 -3.51 -8.02
N VAL A 295 -16.73 -2.25 -8.37
CA VAL A 295 -16.37 -1.88 -9.76
C VAL A 295 -15.03 -2.53 -10.13
N ALA A 296 -14.02 -2.39 -9.26
CA ALA A 296 -12.69 -2.99 -9.47
C ALA A 296 -12.77 -4.52 -9.62
N LEU A 297 -13.57 -5.21 -8.79
CA LEU A 297 -13.73 -6.66 -8.88
C LEU A 297 -14.47 -7.09 -10.16
N ARG A 298 -15.53 -6.35 -10.56
CA ARG A 298 -16.27 -6.65 -11.80
C ARG A 298 -15.48 -6.38 -13.07
N SER A 299 -14.48 -5.50 -13.03
CA SER A 299 -13.62 -5.22 -14.18
C SER A 299 -12.58 -6.31 -14.46
N ARG A 300 -12.37 -7.25 -13.54
CA ARG A 300 -11.40 -8.33 -13.70
C ARG A 300 -11.86 -9.32 -14.79
N ASP A 301 -10.92 -9.83 -15.57
CA ASP A 301 -11.21 -10.81 -16.63
C ASP A 301 -11.84 -12.09 -16.09
N GLN A 302 -11.46 -12.49 -14.87
CA GLN A 302 -12.00 -13.67 -14.19
C GLN A 302 -13.40 -13.47 -13.62
N HIS A 303 -13.95 -12.25 -13.66
CA HIS A 303 -15.31 -12.02 -13.13
C HIS A 303 -16.35 -12.75 -14.01
N PRO A 304 -17.24 -13.57 -13.41
CA PRO A 304 -18.27 -14.29 -14.16
C PRO A 304 -19.17 -13.33 -14.93
N ARG A 305 -19.34 -13.57 -16.23
CA ARG A 305 -20.19 -12.76 -17.13
C ARG A 305 -21.49 -13.46 -17.50
N SER A 306 -21.63 -14.74 -17.11
CA SER A 306 -22.89 -15.49 -17.29
C SER A 306 -23.92 -15.09 -16.23
N PRO A 307 -25.22 -15.24 -16.50
CA PRO A 307 -26.27 -15.11 -15.49
C PRO A 307 -25.99 -16.04 -14.31
N ARG A 308 -26.22 -15.54 -13.10
CA ARG A 308 -26.07 -16.36 -11.90
C ARG A 308 -27.21 -17.35 -11.81
N PRO A 309 -26.93 -18.65 -11.49
CA PRO A 309 -27.98 -19.63 -11.26
C PRO A 309 -28.76 -19.25 -9.97
N LEU A 310 -30.05 -19.52 -9.99
CA LEU A 310 -30.85 -19.53 -8.78
C LEU A 310 -30.57 -20.83 -8.04
N VAL A 311 -30.01 -20.74 -6.84
CA VAL A 311 -29.66 -21.89 -6.02
C VAL A 311 -30.56 -21.90 -4.77
N LEU A 312 -31.23 -23.03 -4.56
CA LEU A 312 -31.98 -23.31 -3.34
C LEU A 312 -31.10 -24.16 -2.40
N ASN A 313 -30.81 -23.62 -1.21
CA ASN A 313 -30.18 -24.40 -0.15
C ASN A 313 -31.28 -25.04 0.71
N THR A 314 -31.27 -26.37 0.81
CA THR A 314 -32.27 -27.13 1.56
C THR A 314 -31.68 -27.73 2.85
N TRP A 315 -30.45 -27.38 3.22
CA TRP A 315 -29.75 -28.01 4.36
C TRP A 315 -30.55 -27.90 5.67
N GLU A 316 -31.00 -26.72 6.03
CA GLU A 316 -31.75 -26.50 7.27
C GLU A 316 -33.19 -27.03 7.22
N ALA A 317 -33.72 -27.25 6.02
CA ALA A 317 -35.10 -27.76 5.86
C ALA A 317 -35.18 -29.27 6.02
N VAL A 318 -34.20 -30.00 5.45
CA VAL A 318 -34.31 -31.47 5.35
C VAL A 318 -33.05 -32.22 5.81
N TYR A 319 -31.93 -31.52 6.06
CA TYR A 319 -30.64 -32.14 6.39
C TYR A 319 -30.27 -33.27 5.43
N PHE A 320 -30.26 -34.50 5.89
CA PHE A 320 -29.97 -35.68 5.09
C PHE A 320 -31.20 -36.44 4.57
N ASP A 321 -32.42 -36.01 4.93
CA ASP A 321 -33.68 -36.62 4.57
C ASP A 321 -34.35 -35.83 3.44
N HIS A 322 -33.93 -36.12 2.21
CA HIS A 322 -34.42 -35.42 1.02
C HIS A 322 -35.79 -35.91 0.55
N ASP A 323 -36.23 -37.08 1.02
CA ASP A 323 -37.51 -37.68 0.58
C ASP A 323 -38.75 -37.00 1.19
N ARG A 324 -38.57 -36.16 2.21
CA ARG A 324 -39.65 -35.37 2.82
C ARG A 324 -40.13 -34.21 2.00
N LEU A 325 -39.50 -33.89 0.88
CA LEU A 325 -39.91 -32.84 -0.03
C LEU A 325 -40.84 -33.31 -1.14
N LEU A 326 -41.16 -34.58 -1.20
CA LEU A 326 -42.14 -35.18 -2.09
C LEU A 326 -43.43 -35.49 -1.33
#